data_626fa5c3c5d65ca4fbeca6267d26e20c
#
_entry.id   626fa5c3c5d65ca4fbeca6267d26e20c
#
_cell.length_a   1.000
_cell.length_b   1.000
_cell.length_c   1.000
_cell.angle_alpha   90.00
_cell.angle_beta   90.00
_cell.angle_gamma   90.00
#
_symmetry.space_group_name_H-M   'P 1'
#
loop_
_entity.id
_entity.type
_entity.pdbx_description
1 polymer ?
#
loop_
_entity_poly.entity_id
_entity_poly.type
_entity_poly.pdbx_seq_one_letter_code
_entity_poly.pdbx_strand_id
1 'polypeptide(L)'
;MSFELPKLGYAYDALEPIIDARTMEIHHTKHHQAYVDNLNNAIKGTENEGKTIEEICKTAVDVPAIRNNGGGHYNHTLFWEILTPGGSKEPVGNVKAALETYGGFEKFKEDFSNAAKTGFGSGWEKN
;
A
#
# COMPACT_ATOMS: atom_id res chain seq x y z
N MET A 1 2.81 -19.07 -12.92
CA MET A 1 3.55 -18.36 -11.86
C MET A 1 2.59 -17.76 -10.85
N SER A 2 2.93 -17.83 -9.59
CA SER A 2 2.12 -17.28 -8.51
C SER A 2 2.83 -16.09 -7.87
N PHE A 3 2.05 -15.23 -7.25
CA PHE A 3 2.60 -14.12 -6.47
C PHE A 3 3.06 -14.63 -5.11
N GLU A 4 4.04 -13.95 -4.55
CA GLU A 4 4.60 -14.25 -3.24
C GLU A 4 4.54 -13.01 -2.34
N LEU A 5 4.45 -13.24 -1.03
CA LEU A 5 4.55 -12.16 -0.06
C LEU A 5 5.98 -11.58 -0.09
N PRO A 6 6.15 -10.30 -0.43
CA PRO A 6 7.48 -9.70 -0.43
C PRO A 6 8.00 -9.57 1.00
N LYS A 7 9.31 -9.68 1.15
CA LYS A 7 9.96 -9.43 2.44
C LYS A 7 10.01 -7.94 2.73
N LEU A 8 9.87 -7.58 4.01
CA LEU A 8 10.15 -6.22 4.43
C LEU A 8 11.65 -5.93 4.30
N GLY A 9 11.99 -4.69 3.97
CA GLY A 9 13.38 -4.25 3.93
C GLY A 9 13.94 -3.86 5.31
N TYR A 10 13.19 -4.10 6.39
CA TYR A 10 13.55 -3.72 7.76
C TYR A 10 12.85 -4.65 8.75
N ALA A 11 13.31 -4.67 10.00
CA ALA A 11 12.75 -5.50 11.05
C ALA A 11 11.35 -5.02 11.46
N TYR A 12 10.54 -5.91 12.03
CA TYR A 12 9.19 -5.54 12.46
C TYR A 12 9.16 -4.43 13.51
N ASP A 13 10.19 -4.32 14.34
CA ASP A 13 10.29 -3.28 15.38
C ASP A 13 10.93 -1.97 14.89
N ALA A 14 11.33 -1.90 13.63
CA ALA A 14 12.08 -0.76 13.11
C ALA A 14 11.29 0.55 13.11
N LEU A 15 9.95 0.49 13.13
CA LEU A 15 9.09 1.66 13.13
C LEU A 15 8.57 2.03 14.53
N GLU A 16 9.01 1.32 15.56
CA GLU A 16 8.64 1.67 16.93
C GLU A 16 9.25 3.01 17.34
N PRO A 17 8.60 3.78 18.19
CA PRO A 17 7.35 3.50 18.89
C PRO A 17 6.07 3.88 18.12
N ILE A 18 6.17 4.28 16.87
CA ILE A 18 5.02 4.76 16.08
C ILE A 18 4.10 3.59 15.69
N ILE A 19 4.68 2.51 15.17
CA ILE A 19 3.97 1.28 14.85
C ILE A 19 4.71 0.15 15.54
N ASP A 20 4.01 -0.60 16.39
CA ASP A 20 4.64 -1.68 17.16
C ASP A 20 4.93 -2.92 16.31
N ALA A 21 5.89 -3.73 16.79
CA ALA A 21 6.35 -4.93 16.08
C ALA A 21 5.21 -5.92 15.85
N ARG A 22 4.31 -6.08 16.80
CA ARG A 22 3.18 -7.00 16.71
C ARG A 22 2.23 -6.60 15.59
N THR A 23 1.92 -5.31 15.50
CA THR A 23 1.06 -4.76 14.44
C THR A 23 1.70 -4.99 13.08
N MET A 24 3.00 -4.71 12.94
CA MET A 24 3.72 -4.93 11.69
C MET A 24 3.73 -6.40 11.28
N GLU A 25 3.99 -7.30 12.22
CA GLU A 25 4.00 -8.73 11.95
C GLU A 25 2.63 -9.23 11.46
N ILE A 26 1.55 -8.86 12.14
CA ILE A 26 0.20 -9.28 11.77
C ILE A 26 -0.19 -8.67 10.43
N HIS A 27 0.06 -7.40 10.22
CA HIS A 27 -0.29 -6.70 8.99
C HIS A 27 0.43 -7.31 7.78
N HIS A 28 1.68 -7.71 7.95
CA HIS A 28 2.47 -8.34 6.90
C HIS A 28 2.11 -9.81 6.71
N THR A 29 2.18 -10.63 7.78
CA THR A 29 2.08 -12.09 7.66
C THR A 29 0.67 -12.62 7.55
N LYS A 30 -0.33 -11.85 8.01
CA LYS A 30 -1.74 -12.26 7.93
C LYS A 30 -2.50 -11.48 6.86
N HIS A 31 -2.54 -10.15 6.95
CA HIS A 31 -3.35 -9.35 6.04
C HIS A 31 -2.79 -9.32 4.63
N HIS A 32 -1.53 -8.97 4.46
CA HIS A 32 -0.92 -8.96 3.12
C HIS A 32 -0.87 -10.37 2.54
N GLN A 33 -0.51 -11.37 3.35
CA GLN A 33 -0.48 -12.76 2.89
C GLN A 33 -1.85 -13.23 2.39
N ALA A 34 -2.93 -12.82 3.06
CA ALA A 34 -4.28 -13.18 2.63
C ALA A 34 -4.62 -12.61 1.24
N TYR A 35 -4.22 -11.37 0.96
CA TYR A 35 -4.39 -10.80 -0.38
C TYR A 35 -3.62 -11.60 -1.43
N VAL A 36 -2.39 -11.99 -1.12
CA VAL A 36 -1.57 -12.79 -2.04
C VAL A 36 -2.22 -14.15 -2.31
N ASP A 37 -2.63 -14.85 -1.27
CA ASP A 37 -3.24 -16.18 -1.39
C ASP A 37 -4.56 -16.11 -2.17
N ASN A 38 -5.41 -15.15 -1.84
CA ASN A 38 -6.69 -14.97 -2.53
C ASN A 38 -6.51 -14.58 -4.00
N LEU A 39 -5.51 -13.72 -4.29
CA LEU A 39 -5.19 -13.37 -5.66
C LEU A 39 -4.73 -14.58 -6.45
N ASN A 40 -3.81 -15.37 -5.91
CA ASN A 40 -3.32 -16.57 -6.57
C ASN A 40 -4.46 -17.56 -6.88
N ASN A 41 -5.37 -17.73 -5.93
CA ASN A 41 -6.54 -18.58 -6.14
C ASN A 41 -7.47 -18.01 -7.24
N ALA A 42 -7.67 -16.71 -7.25
CA ALA A 42 -8.57 -16.06 -8.20
C ALA A 42 -8.06 -16.09 -9.65
N ILE A 43 -6.74 -15.99 -9.85
CA ILE A 43 -6.17 -15.97 -11.21
C ILE A 43 -5.86 -17.36 -11.76
N LYS A 44 -5.85 -18.38 -10.92
CA LYS A 44 -5.48 -19.74 -11.30
C LYS A 44 -6.38 -20.25 -12.43
N GLY A 45 -5.77 -20.70 -13.53
CA GLY A 45 -6.48 -21.19 -14.70
C GLY A 45 -7.15 -20.11 -15.55
N THR A 46 -6.88 -18.85 -15.29
CA THR A 46 -7.42 -17.73 -16.08
C THR A 46 -6.33 -17.11 -16.96
N GLU A 47 -6.75 -16.23 -17.87
CA GLU A 47 -5.83 -15.46 -18.72
C GLU A 47 -4.92 -14.51 -17.92
N ASN A 48 -5.25 -14.26 -16.65
CA ASN A 48 -4.46 -13.39 -15.78
C ASN A 48 -3.28 -14.11 -15.13
N GLU A 49 -3.25 -15.44 -15.20
CA GLU A 49 -2.12 -16.22 -14.73
C GLU A 49 -0.88 -15.89 -15.55
N GLY A 50 0.21 -15.54 -14.90
CA GLY A 50 1.45 -15.13 -15.57
C GLY A 50 1.59 -13.65 -15.88
N LYS A 51 0.54 -12.84 -15.67
CA LYS A 51 0.63 -11.38 -15.79
C LYS A 51 1.30 -10.76 -14.57
N THR A 52 1.91 -9.58 -14.76
CA THR A 52 2.44 -8.80 -13.63
C THR A 52 1.29 -8.23 -12.81
N ILE A 53 1.59 -7.82 -11.56
CA ILE A 53 0.55 -7.22 -10.71
C ILE A 53 0.04 -5.91 -11.30
N GLU A 54 0.89 -5.14 -11.96
CA GLU A 54 0.52 -3.88 -12.62
C GLU A 54 -0.45 -4.14 -13.77
N GLU A 55 -0.20 -5.16 -14.57
CA GLU A 55 -1.09 -5.56 -15.67
C GLU A 55 -2.44 -6.00 -15.15
N ILE A 56 -2.46 -6.80 -14.09
CA ILE A 56 -3.69 -7.28 -13.45
C ILE A 56 -4.50 -6.09 -12.91
N CYS A 57 -3.87 -5.15 -12.23
CA CYS A 57 -4.55 -3.98 -11.69
C CYS A 57 -5.15 -3.08 -12.79
N LYS A 58 -4.54 -3.07 -13.97
CA LYS A 58 -5.04 -2.28 -15.11
C LYS A 58 -6.18 -2.96 -15.86
N THR A 59 -6.17 -4.28 -15.98
CA THR A 59 -7.04 -5.01 -16.91
C THR A 59 -8.15 -5.81 -16.26
N ALA A 60 -8.00 -6.21 -15.01
CA ALA A 60 -8.93 -7.10 -14.34
C ALA A 60 -9.92 -6.37 -13.42
N VAL A 61 -10.28 -5.14 -13.77
CA VAL A 61 -11.16 -4.29 -12.96
C VAL A 61 -12.60 -4.82 -12.86
N ASP A 62 -13.04 -5.61 -13.83
CA ASP A 62 -14.40 -6.13 -13.88
C ASP A 62 -14.59 -7.43 -13.07
N VAL A 63 -13.51 -8.01 -12.57
CA VAL A 63 -13.56 -9.22 -11.74
C VAL A 63 -13.24 -8.84 -10.30
N PRO A 64 -14.27 -8.71 -9.42
CA PRO A 64 -14.06 -8.20 -8.06
C PRO A 64 -12.99 -8.95 -7.25
N ALA A 65 -12.95 -10.27 -7.34
CA ALA A 65 -11.96 -11.07 -6.61
C ALA A 65 -10.53 -10.75 -7.03
N ILE A 66 -10.29 -10.53 -8.32
CA ILE A 66 -8.97 -10.19 -8.85
C ILE A 66 -8.65 -8.72 -8.56
N ARG A 67 -9.61 -7.83 -8.82
CA ARG A 67 -9.44 -6.40 -8.54
C ARG A 67 -9.12 -6.12 -7.08
N ASN A 68 -9.92 -6.67 -6.17
CA ASN A 68 -9.78 -6.38 -4.74
C ASN A 68 -8.50 -6.99 -4.16
N ASN A 69 -8.21 -8.24 -4.48
CA ASN A 69 -7.04 -8.92 -3.95
C ASN A 69 -5.75 -8.48 -4.66
N GLY A 70 -5.82 -8.22 -5.97
CA GLY A 70 -4.69 -7.63 -6.71
C GLY A 70 -4.36 -6.23 -6.22
N GLY A 71 -5.37 -5.39 -6.06
CA GLY A 71 -5.22 -4.06 -5.48
C GLY A 71 -4.68 -4.10 -4.06
N GLY A 72 -5.19 -5.02 -3.24
CA GLY A 72 -4.70 -5.22 -1.87
C GLY A 72 -3.23 -5.61 -1.83
N HIS A 73 -2.84 -6.56 -2.65
CA HIS A 73 -1.43 -6.96 -2.75
C HIS A 73 -0.54 -5.80 -3.21
N TYR A 74 -0.91 -5.14 -4.29
CA TYR A 74 -0.16 -4.00 -4.84
C TYR A 74 0.00 -2.88 -3.81
N ASN A 75 -1.10 -2.48 -3.18
CA ASN A 75 -1.10 -1.39 -2.20
C ASN A 75 -0.27 -1.72 -0.96
N HIS A 76 -0.33 -2.95 -0.48
CA HIS A 76 0.48 -3.35 0.69
C HIS A 76 1.97 -3.41 0.35
N THR A 77 2.34 -3.86 -0.83
CA THR A 77 3.73 -3.82 -1.28
C THR A 77 4.25 -2.39 -1.29
N LEU A 78 3.49 -1.47 -1.89
CA LEU A 78 3.83 -0.06 -1.90
C LEU A 78 3.91 0.52 -0.49
N PHE A 79 2.97 0.16 0.38
CA PHE A 79 2.92 0.64 1.76
C PHE A 79 4.20 0.31 2.52
N TRP A 80 4.69 -0.94 2.42
CA TRP A 80 5.95 -1.31 3.08
C TRP A 80 7.14 -0.53 2.55
N GLU A 81 7.17 -0.26 1.25
CA GLU A 81 8.27 0.47 0.61
C GLU A 81 8.32 1.93 1.02
N ILE A 82 7.18 2.59 1.17
CA ILE A 82 7.13 4.01 1.52
C ILE A 82 7.32 4.26 3.02
N LEU A 83 7.09 3.27 3.87
CA LEU A 83 7.39 3.37 5.30
C LEU A 83 8.90 3.22 5.49
N THR A 84 9.54 4.25 6.00
CA THR A 84 11.00 4.29 6.14
C THR A 84 11.40 4.55 7.57
N PRO A 85 12.11 3.60 8.22
CA PRO A 85 12.67 3.87 9.55
C PRO A 85 13.62 5.06 9.49
N GLY A 86 13.44 6.01 10.41
CA GLY A 86 14.26 7.21 10.45
C GLY A 86 14.10 8.13 9.25
N GLY A 87 12.97 8.04 8.55
CA GLY A 87 12.70 8.86 7.38
C GLY A 87 12.61 10.36 7.67
N SER A 88 12.60 11.14 6.61
CA SER A 88 12.49 12.59 6.70
C SER A 88 11.18 13.02 7.36
N LYS A 89 11.24 14.02 8.22
CA LYS A 89 10.06 14.59 8.89
C LYS A 89 9.37 15.66 8.06
N GLU A 90 10.03 16.14 7.03
CA GLU A 90 9.54 17.20 6.15
C GLU A 90 9.77 16.83 4.69
N PRO A 91 8.89 17.31 3.79
CA PRO A 91 9.10 17.15 2.36
C PRO A 91 10.38 17.85 1.89
N VAL A 92 11.01 17.28 0.87
CA VAL A 92 12.23 17.83 0.27
C VAL A 92 12.11 17.83 -1.26
N GLY A 93 12.98 18.60 -1.91
CA GLY A 93 13.09 18.61 -3.38
C GLY A 93 11.81 19.01 -4.10
N ASN A 94 11.49 18.32 -5.17
CA ASN A 94 10.32 18.61 -6.02
C ASN A 94 8.99 18.46 -5.28
N VAL A 95 8.90 17.52 -4.35
CA VAL A 95 7.70 17.32 -3.54
C VAL A 95 7.47 18.54 -2.66
N LYS A 96 8.52 19.07 -2.02
CA LYS A 96 8.44 20.29 -1.22
C LYS A 96 7.94 21.46 -2.07
N ALA A 97 8.49 21.66 -3.27
CA ALA A 97 8.07 22.72 -4.18
C ALA A 97 6.60 22.57 -4.58
N ALA A 98 6.16 21.36 -4.89
CA ALA A 98 4.76 21.08 -5.24
C ALA A 98 3.82 21.39 -4.08
N LEU A 99 4.20 21.06 -2.86
CA LEU A 99 3.39 21.35 -1.66
C LEU A 99 3.31 22.84 -1.36
N GLU A 100 4.36 23.60 -1.64
CA GLU A 100 4.33 25.05 -1.51
C GLU A 100 3.30 25.67 -2.47
N THR A 101 3.21 25.14 -3.68
CA THR A 101 2.18 25.54 -4.67
C THR A 101 0.77 25.20 -4.18
N TYR A 102 0.62 24.08 -3.47
CA TYR A 102 -0.67 23.67 -2.89
C TYR A 102 -1.12 24.61 -1.74
N GLY A 103 -0.20 25.26 -1.07
CA GLY A 103 -0.50 26.13 0.07
C GLY A 103 0.37 25.85 1.30
N GLY A 104 1.41 25.04 1.13
CA GLY A 104 2.38 24.67 2.15
C GLY A 104 2.14 23.30 2.75
N PHE A 105 3.17 22.77 3.40
CA PHE A 105 3.14 21.43 4.00
C PHE A 105 2.08 21.30 5.09
N GLU A 106 1.93 22.30 5.96
CA GLU A 106 0.96 22.23 7.05
C GLU A 106 -0.47 22.15 6.53
N LYS A 107 -0.80 22.94 5.49
CA LYS A 107 -2.12 22.86 4.85
C LYS A 107 -2.35 21.51 4.19
N PHE A 108 -1.37 21.01 3.47
CA PHE A 108 -1.44 19.68 2.85
C PHE A 108 -1.66 18.60 3.91
N LYS A 109 -0.91 18.63 4.98
CA LYS A 109 -1.01 17.65 6.07
C LYS A 109 -2.40 17.65 6.71
N GLU A 110 -2.97 18.84 6.93
CA GLU A 110 -4.32 18.98 7.47
C GLU A 110 -5.36 18.40 6.52
N ASP A 111 -5.33 18.81 5.25
CA ASP A 111 -6.31 18.38 4.25
C ASP A 111 -6.22 16.87 3.98
N PHE A 112 -5.00 16.36 3.84
CA PHE A 112 -4.76 14.92 3.64
C PHE A 112 -5.24 14.10 4.84
N SER A 113 -4.93 14.55 6.04
CA SER A 113 -5.35 13.86 7.27
C SER A 113 -6.86 13.87 7.42
N ASN A 114 -7.53 14.97 7.11
CA ASN A 114 -8.98 15.05 7.15
C ASN A 114 -9.63 14.12 6.12
N ALA A 115 -9.09 14.08 4.90
CA ALA A 115 -9.57 13.17 3.86
C ALA A 115 -9.45 11.71 4.32
N ALA A 116 -8.32 11.34 4.89
CA ALA A 116 -8.10 9.99 5.40
C ALA A 116 -9.04 9.64 6.56
N LYS A 117 -9.28 10.58 7.49
CA LYS A 117 -10.17 10.36 8.63
C LYS A 117 -11.63 10.24 8.23
N THR A 118 -12.07 11.01 7.24
CA THR A 118 -13.47 11.06 6.83
C THR A 118 -13.81 10.11 5.69
N GLY A 119 -12.82 9.43 5.12
CA GLY A 119 -13.02 8.41 4.11
C GLY A 119 -13.90 7.29 4.64
N PHE A 120 -15.00 7.02 3.96
CA PHE A 120 -15.97 6.02 4.40
C PHE A 120 -15.57 4.64 3.90
N GLY A 121 -15.57 3.66 4.80
CA GLY A 121 -15.18 2.30 4.48
C GLY A 121 -13.67 2.11 4.45
N SER A 122 -13.22 1.08 3.74
CA SER A 122 -11.82 0.77 3.56
C SER A 122 -11.25 1.55 2.37
N GLY A 123 -10.09 2.15 2.51
CA GLY A 123 -9.53 2.92 1.42
C GLY A 123 -8.08 3.35 1.63
N TRP A 124 -7.55 3.99 0.61
CA TRP A 124 -6.24 4.63 0.62
C TRP A 124 -6.40 6.10 0.25
N GLU A 125 -5.81 6.97 1.04
CA GLU A 125 -5.69 8.36 0.65
C GLU A 125 -4.36 8.56 -0.07
N LYS A 126 -4.43 9.03 -1.30
CA LYS A 126 -3.26 9.25 -2.16
C LYS A 126 -3.34 10.63 -2.80
N ASN A 127 -2.19 11.18 -3.03
CA ASN A 127 -2.08 12.47 -3.70
C ASN A 127 -1.50 12.30 -5.11
#